data_5b1fad4ead1120483bab665ecc0241df
#
_entry.id   5b1fad4ead1120483bab665ecc0241df
#
_cell.length_a   1.000
_cell.length_b   1.000
_cell.length_c   1.000
_cell.angle_alpha   90.00
_cell.angle_beta   90.00
_cell.angle_gamma   90.00
#
_symmetry.space_group_name_H-M   'P 1'
#
loop_
_entity.id
_entity.type
_entity.pdbx_description
1 polymer ?
#
loop_
_entity_poly.entity_id
_entity_poly.type
_entity_poly.pdbx_seq_one_letter_code
_entity_poly.pdbx_strand_id
1 'polypeptide(L)'
;KGCVAMQLQEVHALALADLYENTNGFKQLFPSQIIALFSCFTNISIPSDKKLDFPACSDPIIKENANYLTTAINKYYDQECEYQLDTGTDYTLHYELIDYIMEWCAAVDEITCREIINKLKEEKGIFLGEFVKAILKINNIAKEFEKICETVQNLSLLQKIKCIPELTLKYVATNQSLY
;
A
#
# COMPACT_ATOMS: atom_id res chain seq x y z
N LYS A 1 -2.97 -19.24 0.31
CA LYS A 1 -3.86 -18.11 0.63
C LYS A 1 -4.16 -18.06 2.13
N GLY A 2 -4.80 -19.08 2.70
CA GLY A 2 -5.19 -19.09 4.12
C GLY A 2 -4.03 -18.81 5.07
N CYS A 3 -2.87 -19.44 4.88
CA CYS A 3 -1.68 -19.20 5.70
C CYS A 3 -1.20 -17.74 5.64
N VAL A 4 -1.24 -17.11 4.48
CA VAL A 4 -0.85 -15.71 4.32
C VAL A 4 -1.86 -14.79 4.99
N ALA A 5 -3.15 -14.98 4.76
CA ALA A 5 -4.20 -14.15 5.34
C ALA A 5 -4.21 -14.20 6.89
N MET A 6 -3.96 -15.35 7.47
CA MET A 6 -3.92 -15.52 8.94
C MET A 6 -2.78 -14.75 9.63
N GLN A 7 -1.73 -14.40 8.91
CA GLN A 7 -0.58 -13.66 9.46
C GLN A 7 -0.68 -12.17 9.27
N LEU A 8 -1.61 -11.70 8.45
CA LEU A 8 -1.86 -10.28 8.22
C LEU A 8 -2.84 -9.74 9.26
N GLN A 9 -2.47 -8.63 9.90
CA GLN A 9 -3.34 -7.87 10.81
C GLN A 9 -4.12 -6.78 10.07
N GLU A 10 -4.00 -6.78 8.74
CA GLU A 10 -4.71 -5.83 7.90
C GLU A 10 -6.17 -6.21 7.74
N VAL A 11 -7.06 -5.22 7.75
CA VAL A 11 -8.51 -5.42 7.54
C VAL A 11 -8.78 -6.13 6.22
N HIS A 12 -7.97 -5.85 5.19
CA HIS A 12 -8.09 -6.46 3.87
C HIS A 12 -7.13 -7.64 3.66
N ALA A 13 -6.83 -8.39 4.72
CA ALA A 13 -5.90 -9.52 4.69
C ALA A 13 -6.20 -10.53 3.56
N LEU A 14 -7.48 -10.81 3.30
CA LEU A 14 -7.87 -11.73 2.23
C LEU A 14 -7.54 -11.19 0.84
N ALA A 15 -7.77 -9.91 0.60
CA ALA A 15 -7.44 -9.30 -0.70
C ALA A 15 -5.93 -9.24 -0.94
N LEU A 16 -5.14 -8.92 0.09
CA LEU A 16 -3.69 -8.98 0.03
C LEU A 16 -3.17 -10.41 -0.21
N ALA A 17 -3.78 -11.40 0.44
CA ALA A 17 -3.46 -12.80 0.21
C ALA A 17 -3.82 -13.27 -1.20
N ASP A 18 -4.94 -12.81 -1.75
CA ASP A 18 -5.31 -13.05 -3.15
C ASP A 18 -4.31 -12.43 -4.12
N LEU A 19 -3.89 -11.19 -3.87
CA LEU A 19 -2.88 -10.53 -4.68
C LEU A 19 -1.54 -11.27 -4.63
N TYR A 20 -1.11 -11.69 -3.43
CA TYR A 20 0.09 -12.50 -3.25
C TYR A 20 0.06 -13.77 -4.10
N GLU A 21 -1.04 -14.51 -4.06
CA GLU A 21 -1.20 -15.75 -4.84
C GLU A 21 -1.25 -15.46 -6.35
N ASN A 22 -2.02 -14.45 -6.77
CA ASN A 22 -2.18 -14.08 -8.17
C ASN A 22 -0.87 -13.61 -8.82
N THR A 23 0.01 -13.00 -8.04
CA THR A 23 1.33 -12.52 -8.50
C THR A 23 2.45 -13.53 -8.27
N ASN A 24 2.11 -14.76 -7.89
CA ASN A 24 3.10 -15.79 -7.52
C ASN A 24 4.14 -15.26 -6.51
N GLY A 25 3.64 -14.69 -5.39
CA GLY A 25 4.47 -14.16 -4.33
C GLY A 25 5.19 -12.86 -4.71
N PHE A 26 4.54 -11.98 -5.45
CA PHE A 26 5.08 -10.71 -5.96
C PHE A 26 6.35 -10.87 -6.81
N LYS A 27 6.49 -12.02 -7.48
CA LYS A 27 7.72 -12.41 -8.17
C LYS A 27 8.18 -11.37 -9.18
N GLN A 28 7.25 -10.82 -9.96
CA GLN A 28 7.52 -9.89 -11.05
C GLN A 28 7.54 -8.42 -10.62
N LEU A 29 7.25 -8.13 -9.35
CA LEU A 29 7.19 -6.76 -8.84
C LEU A 29 8.52 -6.30 -8.27
N PHE A 30 8.89 -5.04 -8.57
CA PHE A 30 9.97 -4.36 -7.89
C PHE A 30 9.55 -3.90 -6.49
N PRO A 31 10.49 -3.67 -5.56
CA PRO A 31 10.16 -3.16 -4.21
C PRO A 31 9.27 -1.90 -4.24
N SER A 32 9.57 -0.92 -5.10
CA SER A 32 8.77 0.31 -5.24
C SER A 32 7.34 0.04 -5.69
N GLN A 33 7.12 -0.94 -6.57
CA GLN A 33 5.78 -1.34 -7.01
C GLN A 33 4.99 -2.02 -5.88
N ILE A 34 5.64 -2.85 -5.07
CA ILE A 34 5.04 -3.46 -3.87
C ILE A 34 4.62 -2.37 -2.88
N ILE A 35 5.49 -1.37 -2.63
CA ILE A 35 5.20 -0.23 -1.77
C ILE A 35 3.99 0.55 -2.27
N ALA A 36 3.92 0.81 -3.59
CA ALA A 36 2.81 1.49 -4.22
C ALA A 36 1.47 0.73 -4.05
N LEU A 37 1.49 -0.59 -4.16
CA LEU A 37 0.31 -1.43 -3.91
C LEU A 37 -0.08 -1.43 -2.42
N PHE A 38 0.88 -1.45 -1.50
CA PHE A 38 0.60 -1.34 -0.07
C PHE A 38 -0.01 0.02 0.29
N SER A 39 0.30 1.08 -0.46
CA SER A 39 -0.29 2.40 -0.25
C SER A 39 -1.81 2.43 -0.44
N CYS A 40 -2.37 1.49 -1.20
CA CYS A 40 -3.82 1.36 -1.37
C CYS A 40 -4.56 1.03 -0.06
N PHE A 41 -3.87 0.48 0.92
CA PHE A 41 -4.41 0.07 2.22
C PHE A 41 -4.17 1.11 3.33
N THR A 42 -3.66 2.28 2.98
CA THR A 42 -3.48 3.38 3.92
C THR A 42 -4.80 4.12 4.11
N ASN A 43 -5.20 4.31 5.36
CA ASN A 43 -6.41 5.05 5.68
C ASN A 43 -6.08 6.55 5.82
N ILE A 44 -5.91 7.21 4.68
CA ILE A 44 -5.58 8.64 4.59
C ILE A 44 -6.84 9.49 4.45
N SER A 45 -6.80 10.68 5.05
CA SER A 45 -7.85 11.68 4.88
C SER A 45 -7.61 12.49 3.60
N ILE A 46 -8.56 12.43 2.69
CA ILE A 46 -8.50 13.10 1.38
C ILE A 46 -9.77 13.92 1.18
N PRO A 47 -9.67 15.16 0.66
CA PRO A 47 -10.85 15.92 0.23
C PRO A 47 -11.68 15.13 -0.77
N SER A 48 -13.01 15.19 -0.65
CA SER A 48 -13.92 14.40 -1.47
C SER A 48 -13.80 14.66 -2.98
N ASP A 49 -13.46 15.89 -3.36
CA ASP A 49 -13.23 16.31 -4.75
C ASP A 49 -11.89 15.79 -5.34
N LYS A 50 -11.00 15.28 -4.49
CA LYS A 50 -9.68 14.74 -4.88
C LYS A 50 -9.60 13.20 -4.80
N LYS A 51 -10.64 12.57 -4.26
CA LYS A 51 -10.70 11.12 -4.11
C LYS A 51 -10.82 10.44 -5.47
N LEU A 52 -10.12 9.32 -5.63
CA LEU A 52 -10.17 8.48 -6.84
C LEU A 52 -11.05 7.25 -6.58
N ASP A 53 -12.00 7.03 -7.48
CA ASP A 53 -12.90 5.86 -7.42
C ASP A 53 -12.27 4.59 -8.03
N PHE A 54 -11.21 4.76 -8.81
CA PHE A 54 -10.51 3.67 -9.49
C PHE A 54 -9.01 3.98 -9.63
N PRO A 55 -8.16 2.95 -9.82
CA PRO A 55 -6.73 3.16 -10.00
C PRO A 55 -6.42 3.95 -11.27
N ALA A 56 -5.84 5.13 -11.10
CA ALA A 56 -5.35 5.99 -12.18
C ALA A 56 -3.87 6.29 -11.92
N CYS A 57 -2.99 5.39 -12.31
CA CYS A 57 -1.54 5.52 -12.12
C CYS A 57 -0.78 5.29 -13.43
N SER A 58 0.46 5.78 -13.46
CA SER A 58 1.31 5.79 -14.66
C SER A 58 1.89 4.43 -14.99
N ASP A 59 2.16 3.60 -13.97
CA ASP A 59 2.74 2.26 -14.14
C ASP A 59 1.64 1.24 -14.48
N PRO A 60 1.69 0.60 -15.68
CA PRO A 60 0.65 -0.33 -16.11
C PRO A 60 0.60 -1.61 -15.25
N ILE A 61 1.73 -2.05 -14.69
CA ILE A 61 1.79 -3.25 -13.84
C ILE A 61 1.12 -2.95 -12.50
N ILE A 62 1.39 -1.79 -11.91
CA ILE A 62 0.72 -1.36 -10.68
C ILE A 62 -0.78 -1.19 -10.93
N LYS A 63 -1.16 -0.56 -12.05
CA LYS A 63 -2.56 -0.35 -12.42
C LYS A 63 -3.32 -1.66 -12.55
N GLU A 64 -2.74 -2.66 -13.21
CA GLU A 64 -3.34 -4.00 -13.36
C GLU A 64 -3.55 -4.66 -11.98
N ASN A 65 -2.53 -4.65 -11.13
CA ASN A 65 -2.61 -5.25 -9.79
C ASN A 65 -3.55 -4.47 -8.85
N ALA A 66 -3.63 -3.15 -8.94
CA ALA A 66 -4.58 -2.35 -8.19
C ALA A 66 -6.03 -2.59 -8.64
N ASN A 67 -6.27 -2.79 -9.94
CA ASN A 67 -7.58 -3.22 -10.45
C ASN A 67 -7.97 -4.61 -9.93
N TYR A 68 -6.99 -5.52 -9.87
CA TYR A 68 -7.21 -6.85 -9.28
C TYR A 68 -7.61 -6.74 -7.81
N LEU A 69 -6.92 -5.91 -7.02
CA LEU A 69 -7.27 -5.64 -5.62
C LEU A 69 -8.69 -5.08 -5.49
N THR A 70 -9.07 -4.14 -6.33
CA THR A 70 -10.42 -3.55 -6.35
C THR A 70 -11.48 -4.62 -6.58
N THR A 71 -11.26 -5.50 -7.55
CA THR A 71 -12.15 -6.61 -7.85
C THR A 71 -12.25 -7.58 -6.66
N ALA A 72 -11.12 -7.91 -6.02
CA ALA A 72 -11.09 -8.79 -4.86
C ALA A 72 -11.85 -8.19 -3.67
N ILE A 73 -11.65 -6.91 -3.37
CA ILE A 73 -12.34 -6.19 -2.29
C ILE A 73 -13.84 -6.14 -2.54
N ASN A 74 -14.28 -5.80 -3.74
CA ASN A 74 -15.70 -5.76 -4.08
C ASN A 74 -16.34 -7.13 -3.92
N LYS A 75 -15.66 -8.20 -4.32
CA LYS A 75 -16.13 -9.57 -4.10
C LYS A 75 -16.35 -9.90 -2.63
N TYR A 76 -15.44 -9.49 -1.74
CA TYR A 76 -15.59 -9.73 -0.30
C TYR A 76 -16.70 -8.88 0.30
N TYR A 77 -16.83 -7.64 -0.13
CA TYR A 77 -17.95 -6.77 0.26
C TYR A 77 -19.30 -7.36 -0.15
N ASP A 78 -19.44 -7.80 -1.40
CA ASP A 78 -20.67 -8.41 -1.92
C ASP A 78 -21.03 -9.68 -1.15
N GLN A 79 -20.05 -10.52 -0.82
CA GLN A 79 -20.26 -11.72 0.01
C GLN A 79 -20.75 -11.36 1.41
N GLU A 80 -20.19 -10.32 2.04
CA GLU A 80 -20.65 -9.85 3.34
C GLU A 80 -22.10 -9.37 3.27
N CYS A 81 -22.45 -8.60 2.25
CA CYS A 81 -23.82 -8.16 2.01
C CYS A 81 -24.79 -9.34 1.77
N GLU A 82 -24.38 -10.32 0.95
CA GLU A 82 -25.20 -11.52 0.65
C GLU A 82 -25.51 -12.33 1.91
N TYR A 83 -24.53 -12.48 2.80
CA TYR A 83 -24.71 -13.18 4.07
C TYR A 83 -25.33 -12.31 5.17
N GLN A 84 -25.70 -11.06 4.88
CA GLN A 84 -26.27 -10.09 5.82
C GLN A 84 -25.38 -9.90 7.06
N LEU A 85 -24.09 -9.97 6.87
CA LEU A 85 -23.09 -9.71 7.90
C LEU A 85 -22.80 -8.20 7.94
N ASP A 86 -22.96 -7.61 9.10
CA ASP A 86 -22.48 -6.24 9.36
C ASP A 86 -21.23 -6.34 10.24
N THR A 87 -20.08 -6.44 9.61
CA THR A 87 -18.81 -6.52 10.33
C THR A 87 -18.26 -5.14 10.68
N GLY A 88 -18.87 -4.07 10.15
CA GLY A 88 -18.34 -2.71 10.25
C GLY A 88 -17.00 -2.51 9.53
N THR A 89 -16.63 -3.41 8.63
CA THR A 89 -15.38 -3.34 7.86
C THR A 89 -15.47 -2.23 6.81
N ASP A 90 -14.49 -1.32 6.83
CA ASP A 90 -14.31 -0.33 5.76
C ASP A 90 -13.54 -0.99 4.60
N TYR A 91 -14.22 -1.25 3.49
CA TYR A 91 -13.66 -1.84 2.28
C TYR A 91 -13.05 -0.82 1.31
N THR A 92 -12.86 0.43 1.75
CA THR A 92 -12.31 1.49 0.90
C THR A 92 -10.83 1.25 0.63
N LEU A 93 -10.45 1.25 -0.66
CA LEU A 93 -9.06 1.35 -1.10
C LEU A 93 -8.74 2.79 -1.51
N HIS A 94 -7.49 3.18 -1.35
CA HIS A 94 -6.98 4.52 -1.68
C HIS A 94 -5.96 4.42 -2.81
N TYR A 95 -6.18 5.14 -3.90
CA TYR A 95 -5.30 5.08 -5.09
C TYR A 95 -4.47 6.37 -5.27
N GLU A 96 -4.72 7.38 -4.45
CA GLU A 96 -4.22 8.74 -4.63
C GLU A 96 -2.71 8.87 -4.41
N LEU A 97 -2.12 7.94 -3.63
CA LEU A 97 -0.69 7.96 -3.29
C LEU A 97 0.19 7.20 -4.28
N ILE A 98 -0.36 6.38 -5.17
CA ILE A 98 0.42 5.41 -5.97
C ILE A 98 1.58 6.08 -6.71
N ASP A 99 1.31 7.07 -7.55
CA ASP A 99 2.36 7.74 -8.35
C ASP A 99 3.34 8.54 -7.47
N TYR A 100 2.85 9.18 -6.42
CA TYR A 100 3.70 9.93 -5.47
C TYR A 100 4.62 9.01 -4.67
N ILE A 101 4.17 7.83 -4.32
CA ILE A 101 5.00 6.79 -3.67
C ILE A 101 6.11 6.32 -4.62
N MET A 102 5.80 6.15 -5.90
CA MET A 102 6.82 5.80 -6.90
C MET A 102 7.87 6.90 -7.03
N GLU A 103 7.45 8.16 -7.12
CA GLU A 103 8.35 9.32 -7.12
C GLU A 103 9.19 9.38 -5.82
N TRP A 104 8.55 9.14 -4.66
CA TRP A 104 9.23 9.12 -3.36
C TRP A 104 10.30 8.04 -3.27
N CYS A 105 10.00 6.82 -3.70
CA CYS A 105 10.98 5.73 -3.73
C CYS A 105 12.19 6.06 -4.62
N ALA A 106 11.96 6.75 -5.74
CA ALA A 106 13.01 7.15 -6.68
C ALA A 106 13.82 8.37 -6.21
N ALA A 107 13.29 9.20 -5.30
CA ALA A 107 13.97 10.40 -4.81
C ALA A 107 15.23 10.04 -4.04
N VAL A 108 16.34 10.70 -4.38
CA VAL A 108 17.68 10.45 -3.78
C VAL A 108 18.18 11.57 -2.87
N ASP A 109 17.48 12.71 -2.84
CA ASP A 109 17.86 13.89 -2.08
C ASP A 109 16.66 14.53 -1.35
N GLU A 110 16.97 15.37 -0.36
CA GLU A 110 15.97 16.04 0.47
C GLU A 110 15.13 17.04 -0.34
N ILE A 111 15.70 17.70 -1.34
CA ILE A 111 15.00 18.71 -2.14
C ILE A 111 13.88 18.05 -2.92
N THR A 112 14.15 16.96 -3.62
CA THR A 112 13.16 16.18 -4.37
C THR A 112 12.06 15.65 -3.43
N CYS A 113 12.42 15.17 -2.24
CA CYS A 113 11.43 14.72 -1.26
C CYS A 113 10.50 15.84 -0.80
N ARG A 114 11.02 17.05 -0.57
CA ARG A 114 10.21 18.23 -0.21
C ARG A 114 9.29 18.66 -1.35
N GLU A 115 9.76 18.58 -2.59
CA GLU A 115 8.93 18.88 -3.77
C GLU A 115 7.74 17.92 -3.88
N ILE A 116 7.96 16.62 -3.64
CA ILE A 116 6.89 15.62 -3.63
C ILE A 116 5.86 15.92 -2.54
N ILE A 117 6.29 16.29 -1.34
CA ILE A 117 5.39 16.65 -0.23
C ILE A 117 4.56 17.90 -0.59
N ASN A 118 5.18 18.91 -1.18
CA ASN A 118 4.47 20.11 -1.63
C ASN A 118 3.46 19.80 -2.74
N LYS A 119 3.85 18.97 -3.70
CA LYS A 119 3.00 18.50 -4.79
C LYS A 119 1.76 17.75 -4.25
N LEU A 120 1.95 16.83 -3.28
CA LEU A 120 0.86 16.14 -2.59
C LEU A 120 -0.12 17.10 -1.94
N LYS A 121 0.39 18.11 -1.24
CA LYS A 121 -0.44 19.12 -0.57
C LYS A 121 -1.25 19.94 -1.59
N GLU A 122 -0.61 20.41 -2.66
CA GLU A 122 -1.24 21.27 -3.66
C GLU A 122 -2.24 20.53 -4.55
N GLU A 123 -1.87 19.34 -5.02
CA GLU A 123 -2.67 18.60 -5.99
C GLU A 123 -3.76 17.74 -5.34
N LYS A 124 -3.46 17.14 -4.16
CA LYS A 124 -4.33 16.18 -3.49
C LYS A 124 -4.88 16.66 -2.14
N GLY A 125 -4.39 17.77 -1.60
CA GLY A 125 -4.75 18.21 -0.27
C GLY A 125 -4.28 17.26 0.84
N ILE A 126 -3.27 16.44 0.57
CA ILE A 126 -2.67 15.50 1.52
C ILE A 126 -1.51 16.19 2.21
N PHE A 127 -1.62 16.41 3.49
CA PHE A 127 -0.59 17.07 4.29
C PHE A 127 0.47 16.07 4.78
N LEU A 128 1.63 16.61 5.17
CA LEU A 128 2.77 15.82 5.64
C LEU A 128 2.40 14.78 6.70
N GLY A 129 1.58 15.15 7.69
CA GLY A 129 1.16 14.21 8.75
C GLY A 129 0.42 12.98 8.22
N GLU A 130 -0.47 13.16 7.23
CA GLU A 130 -1.18 12.05 6.59
C GLU A 130 -0.22 11.20 5.74
N PHE A 131 0.71 11.84 5.03
CA PHE A 131 1.72 11.12 4.26
C PHE A 131 2.63 10.27 5.16
N VAL A 132 3.08 10.82 6.29
CA VAL A 132 3.89 10.07 7.28
C VAL A 132 3.12 8.88 7.84
N LYS A 133 1.83 9.05 8.18
CA LYS A 133 0.98 7.92 8.62
C LYS A 133 0.89 6.83 7.56
N ALA A 134 0.73 7.22 6.29
CA ALA A 134 0.71 6.27 5.18
C ALA A 134 2.02 5.48 5.07
N ILE A 135 3.17 6.17 5.15
CA ILE A 135 4.50 5.53 5.14
C ILE A 135 4.65 4.54 6.31
N LEU A 136 4.23 4.92 7.51
CA LEU A 136 4.28 4.02 8.69
C LEU A 136 3.36 2.80 8.50
N LYS A 137 2.17 2.98 7.95
CA LYS A 137 1.25 1.87 7.64
C LYS A 137 1.86 0.91 6.62
N ILE A 138 2.47 1.42 5.54
CA ILE A 138 3.18 0.62 4.55
C ILE A 138 4.28 -0.22 5.22
N ASN A 139 5.07 0.38 6.11
CA ASN A 139 6.12 -0.34 6.83
C ASN A 139 5.57 -1.40 7.79
N ASN A 140 4.41 -1.17 8.40
CA ASN A 140 3.75 -2.19 9.23
C ASN A 140 3.31 -3.39 8.39
N ILE A 141 2.69 -3.16 7.22
CA ILE A 141 2.33 -4.23 6.28
C ILE A 141 3.59 -4.99 5.82
N ALA A 142 4.67 -4.27 5.52
CA ALA A 142 5.95 -4.89 5.15
C ALA A 142 6.50 -5.83 6.24
N LYS A 143 6.44 -5.42 7.51
CA LYS A 143 6.85 -6.28 8.65
C LYS A 143 6.01 -7.55 8.78
N GLU A 144 4.73 -7.47 8.49
CA GLU A 144 3.87 -8.66 8.46
C GLU A 144 4.28 -9.60 7.31
N PHE A 145 4.59 -9.04 6.13
CA PHE A 145 5.10 -9.81 5.00
C PHE A 145 6.49 -10.41 5.24
N GLU A 146 7.36 -9.80 6.03
CA GLU A 146 8.62 -10.45 6.46
C GLU A 146 8.34 -11.79 7.15
N LYS A 147 7.42 -11.82 8.12
CA LYS A 147 7.02 -13.04 8.82
C LYS A 147 6.39 -14.07 7.88
N ILE A 148 5.57 -13.61 6.93
CA ILE A 148 4.99 -14.47 5.90
C ILE A 148 6.09 -15.12 5.07
N CYS A 149 7.05 -14.33 4.59
CA CYS A 149 8.18 -14.82 3.78
C CYS A 149 9.00 -15.88 4.51
N GLU A 150 9.24 -15.68 5.80
CA GLU A 150 9.93 -16.66 6.64
C GLU A 150 9.12 -17.97 6.76
N THR A 151 7.82 -17.87 6.98
CA THR A 151 6.92 -19.02 7.14
C THR A 151 6.78 -19.83 5.84
N VAL A 152 6.63 -19.15 4.70
CA VAL A 152 6.46 -19.79 3.38
C VAL A 152 7.79 -19.99 2.64
N GLN A 153 8.92 -19.66 3.27
CA GLN A 153 10.29 -19.77 2.74
C GLN A 153 10.48 -19.02 1.40
N ASN A 154 9.82 -17.88 1.22
CA ASN A 154 9.98 -17.04 0.03
C ASN A 154 11.13 -16.03 0.23
N LEU A 155 12.37 -16.50 0.09
CA LEU A 155 13.57 -15.70 0.29
C LEU A 155 13.70 -14.55 -0.73
N SER A 156 13.22 -14.75 -1.96
CA SER A 156 13.25 -13.72 -3.00
C SER A 156 12.39 -12.52 -2.64
N LEU A 157 11.18 -12.77 -2.13
CA LEU A 157 10.31 -11.71 -1.64
C LEU A 157 10.87 -11.08 -0.37
N LEU A 158 11.40 -11.86 0.56
CA LEU A 158 12.00 -11.36 1.79
C LEU A 158 13.06 -10.28 1.52
N GLN A 159 13.93 -10.49 0.53
CA GLN A 159 14.93 -9.50 0.12
C GLN A 159 14.28 -8.21 -0.37
N LYS A 160 13.22 -8.29 -1.15
CA LYS A 160 12.47 -7.10 -1.63
C LYS A 160 11.79 -6.35 -0.48
N ILE A 161 11.15 -7.06 0.43
CA ILE A 161 10.46 -6.48 1.59
C ILE A 161 11.45 -5.76 2.52
N LYS A 162 12.62 -6.33 2.75
CA LYS A 162 13.69 -5.70 3.56
C LYS A 162 14.22 -4.38 3.00
N CYS A 163 14.04 -4.11 1.71
CA CYS A 163 14.40 -2.82 1.11
C CYS A 163 13.35 -1.71 1.39
N ILE A 164 12.14 -2.06 1.82
CA ILE A 164 11.04 -1.11 1.98
C ILE A 164 11.34 0.02 2.97
N PRO A 165 11.88 -0.25 4.18
CA PRO A 165 12.22 0.83 5.10
C PRO A 165 13.23 1.84 4.51
N GLU A 166 14.24 1.37 3.80
CA GLU A 166 15.24 2.23 3.17
C GLU A 166 14.64 3.12 2.08
N LEU A 167 13.70 2.60 1.29
CA LEU A 167 13.02 3.33 0.23
C LEU A 167 11.98 4.34 0.74
N THR A 168 11.41 4.13 1.92
CA THR A 168 10.28 4.89 2.44
C THR A 168 10.62 5.78 3.63
N LEU A 169 11.41 5.28 4.60
CA LEU A 169 11.78 5.98 5.83
C LEU A 169 13.03 6.82 5.60
N LYS A 170 12.86 7.94 4.91
CA LYS A 170 13.95 8.86 4.61
C LYS A 170 13.52 10.31 4.86
N TYR A 171 14.47 11.17 5.18
CA TYR A 171 14.28 12.61 5.41
C TYR A 171 13.19 12.90 6.46
N VAL A 172 12.14 13.57 6.04
CA VAL A 172 11.07 14.04 6.92
C VAL A 172 10.30 12.90 7.56
N ALA A 173 10.14 11.77 6.88
CA ALA A 173 9.45 10.60 7.42
C ALA A 173 10.19 9.98 8.61
N THR A 174 11.53 10.08 8.63
CA THR A 174 12.37 9.61 9.74
C THR A 174 12.29 10.52 10.95
N ASN A 175 12.27 11.83 10.72
CA ASN A 175 12.29 12.84 11.77
C ASN A 175 10.94 12.99 12.51
N GLN A 176 9.85 12.65 11.86
CA GLN A 176 8.50 12.77 12.43
C GLN A 176 8.02 11.49 13.15
N SER A 177 8.66 10.36 12.93
CA SER A 177 8.33 9.11 13.63
C SER A 177 8.74 9.09 15.11
N LEU A 178 9.36 10.15 15.60
CA LEU A 178 9.84 10.28 16.99
C LEU A 178 8.87 11.04 17.90
N TYR A 179 7.74 11.46 17.41
CA TYR A 179 6.68 12.16 18.13
C TYR A 179 5.30 11.57 17.77
#